data_fda2db52c3557a128b1f9de44abbb298
#
_entry.id   fda2db52c3557a128b1f9de44abbb298
#
_cell.length_a   1.000
_cell.length_b   1.000
_cell.length_c   1.000
_cell.angle_alpha   90.00
_cell.angle_beta   90.00
_cell.angle_gamma   90.00
#
_symmetry.space_group_name_H-M   'P 1'
#
loop_
_entity.id
_entity.type
_entity.pdbx_description
1 polymer ?
#
loop_
_entity_poly.entity_id
_entity_poly.type
_entity_poly.pdbx_seq_one_letter_code
_entity_poly.pdbx_strand_id
1 'polypeptide(L)'
;HIFVDRSGPSKVRETYDKAREILQEGMSLVVFPEGARTFTGHMGIFLRGAFMLADELQLPVCPLTINGSFNIMPRMRDGKWVSWHPLRLTIHEPIAPIGKGRENIDHLCDKSYHVVMSGLVDEYQGFVENPDQ
;
A
#
# COMPACT_ATOMS: atom_id res chain seq x y z
N HIS A 1 -3.54 -10.07 -12.42
CA HIS A 1 -2.29 -9.67 -11.75
C HIS A 1 -1.53 -8.67 -12.60
N ILE A 2 -1.27 -7.49 -12.06
CA ILE A 2 -0.48 -6.46 -12.75
C ILE A 2 0.93 -6.52 -12.18
N PHE A 3 1.92 -6.72 -13.05
CA PHE A 3 3.32 -6.68 -12.66
C PHE A 3 3.83 -5.24 -12.80
N VAL A 4 4.35 -4.67 -11.71
CA VAL A 4 4.92 -3.32 -11.73
C VAL A 4 6.40 -3.40 -12.14
N ASP A 5 6.67 -3.06 -13.40
CA ASP A 5 8.04 -2.91 -13.89
C ASP A 5 8.52 -1.48 -13.64
N ARG A 6 9.57 -1.34 -12.83
CA ARG A 6 10.19 -0.06 -12.47
C ARG A 6 11.46 0.24 -13.27
N SER A 7 11.75 -0.50 -14.33
CA SER A 7 12.96 -0.34 -15.13
C SER A 7 13.03 0.96 -15.93
N GLY A 8 11.92 1.71 -16.01
CA GLY A 8 11.87 3.02 -16.65
C GLY A 8 10.50 3.68 -16.62
N PRO A 9 10.43 4.99 -16.89
CA PRO A 9 9.19 5.77 -16.84
C PRO A 9 8.09 5.25 -17.77
N SER A 10 8.45 4.73 -18.94
CA SER A 10 7.50 4.15 -19.90
C SER A 10 6.81 2.90 -19.35
N LYS A 11 7.55 2.06 -18.63
CA LYS A 11 7.02 0.83 -18.02
C LYS A 11 6.10 1.11 -16.84
N VAL A 12 6.44 2.12 -16.06
CA VAL A 12 5.56 2.62 -15.00
C VAL A 12 4.24 3.10 -15.59
N ARG A 13 4.29 3.89 -16.67
CA ARG A 13 3.10 4.40 -17.35
C ARG A 13 2.21 3.28 -17.89
N GLU A 14 2.80 2.29 -18.55
CA GLU A 14 2.08 1.10 -19.06
C GLU A 14 1.34 0.36 -17.93
N THR A 15 2.00 0.23 -16.76
CA THR A 15 1.39 -0.36 -15.56
C THR A 15 0.17 0.44 -15.10
N TYR A 16 0.26 1.78 -15.11
CA TYR A 16 -0.84 2.67 -14.73
C TYR A 16 -2.01 2.59 -15.70
N ASP A 17 -1.74 2.58 -17.01
CA ASP A 17 -2.76 2.50 -18.05
C ASP A 17 -3.55 1.19 -17.90
N LYS A 18 -2.86 0.09 -17.68
CA LYS A 18 -3.49 -1.22 -17.45
C LYS A 18 -4.31 -1.27 -16.16
N ALA A 19 -3.81 -0.65 -15.08
CA ALA A 19 -4.56 -0.56 -13.82
C ALA A 19 -5.83 0.27 -13.97
N ARG A 20 -5.78 1.37 -14.75
CA ARG A 20 -6.92 2.22 -15.08
C ARG A 20 -7.99 1.44 -15.84
N GLU A 21 -7.62 0.70 -16.88
CA GLU A 21 -8.55 -0.13 -17.66
C GLU A 21 -9.30 -1.11 -16.76
N ILE A 22 -8.60 -1.85 -15.91
CA ILE A 22 -9.19 -2.83 -15.00
C ILE A 22 -10.18 -2.17 -14.01
N LEU A 23 -9.83 -1.00 -13.47
CA LEU A 23 -10.72 -0.26 -12.57
C LEU A 23 -11.96 0.30 -13.30
N GLN A 24 -11.81 0.74 -14.54
CA GLN A 24 -12.93 1.22 -15.38
C GLN A 24 -13.89 0.08 -15.78
N GLU A 25 -13.41 -1.15 -15.84
CA GLU A 25 -14.25 -2.35 -16.02
C GLU A 25 -15.02 -2.75 -14.74
N GLY A 26 -14.89 -1.98 -13.67
CA GLY A 26 -15.59 -2.22 -12.40
C GLY A 26 -14.90 -3.22 -11.46
N MET A 27 -13.67 -3.60 -11.76
CA MET A 27 -12.88 -4.46 -10.87
C MET A 27 -12.18 -3.63 -9.77
N SER A 28 -11.89 -4.29 -8.65
CA SER A 28 -11.09 -3.69 -7.56
C SER A 28 -9.61 -4.02 -7.74
N LEU A 29 -8.75 -3.10 -7.31
CA LEU A 29 -7.30 -3.26 -7.34
C LEU A 29 -6.76 -3.30 -5.90
N VAL A 30 -6.01 -4.34 -5.55
CA VAL A 30 -5.26 -4.40 -4.30
C VAL A 30 -3.84 -3.91 -4.54
N VAL A 31 -3.42 -2.94 -3.73
CA VAL A 31 -2.10 -2.32 -3.83
C VAL A 31 -1.39 -2.33 -2.47
N PHE A 32 -0.11 -2.60 -2.47
CA PHE A 32 0.78 -2.42 -1.32
C PHE A 32 1.55 -1.10 -1.49
N PRO A 33 1.09 -0.02 -0.87
CA PRO A 33 1.62 1.32 -1.17
C PRO A 33 3.04 1.56 -0.66
N GLU A 34 3.53 0.74 0.25
CA GLU A 34 4.92 0.77 0.70
C GLU A 34 5.90 0.32 -0.41
N GLY A 35 5.43 -0.48 -1.37
CA GLY A 35 6.20 -0.95 -2.52
C GLY A 35 7.27 -2.00 -2.22
N ALA A 36 7.54 -2.30 -0.95
CA ALA A 36 8.46 -3.34 -0.50
C ALA A 36 8.03 -3.89 0.85
N ARG A 37 8.53 -5.06 1.22
CA ARG A 37 8.46 -5.57 2.60
C ARG A 37 9.47 -4.83 3.47
N THR A 38 9.18 -4.70 4.76
CA THR A 38 10.05 -4.05 5.75
C THR A 38 11.06 -5.03 6.37
N PHE A 39 12.16 -4.49 6.91
CA PHE A 39 13.16 -5.27 7.63
C PHE A 39 12.85 -5.41 9.12
N THR A 40 12.09 -4.47 9.67
CA THR A 40 11.82 -4.35 11.11
C THR A 40 10.39 -4.71 11.50
N GLY A 41 9.49 -4.87 10.51
CA GLY A 41 8.06 -5.04 10.74
C GLY A 41 7.29 -3.72 10.86
N HIS A 42 7.99 -2.59 11.04
CA HIS A 42 7.38 -1.27 11.06
C HIS A 42 6.99 -0.84 9.64
N MET A 43 5.95 -0.04 9.56
CA MET A 43 5.42 0.44 8.29
C MET A 43 6.35 1.48 7.67
N GLY A 44 6.62 1.34 6.37
CA GLY A 44 7.33 2.34 5.59
C GLY A 44 6.42 3.48 5.12
N ILE A 45 6.99 4.45 4.40
CA ILE A 45 6.21 5.52 3.78
C ILE A 45 5.33 4.97 2.66
N PHE A 46 4.16 5.59 2.46
CA PHE A 46 3.29 5.24 1.35
C PHE A 46 3.69 5.98 0.07
N LEU A 47 3.85 5.24 -1.02
CA LEU A 47 4.06 5.79 -2.36
C LEU A 47 2.74 6.30 -2.93
N ARG A 48 2.75 7.49 -3.51
CA ARG A 48 1.54 8.20 -3.96
C ARG A 48 0.86 7.60 -5.19
N GLY A 49 1.49 6.69 -5.90
CA GLY A 49 1.03 6.19 -7.18
C GLY A 49 -0.41 5.69 -7.20
N ALA A 50 -0.77 4.81 -6.26
CA ALA A 50 -2.13 4.28 -6.16
C ALA A 50 -3.17 5.38 -5.84
N PHE A 51 -2.80 6.35 -5.02
CA PHE A 51 -3.68 7.47 -4.63
C PHE A 51 -3.87 8.47 -5.78
N MET A 52 -2.88 8.65 -6.64
CA MET A 52 -3.02 9.43 -7.88
C MET A 52 -4.04 8.78 -8.82
N LEU A 53 -4.04 7.46 -8.95
CA LEU A 53 -5.01 6.74 -9.76
C LEU A 53 -6.41 6.80 -9.15
N ALA A 54 -6.52 6.69 -7.83
CA ALA A 54 -7.79 6.87 -7.11
C ALA A 54 -8.36 8.29 -7.29
N ASP A 55 -7.51 9.32 -7.22
CA ASP A 55 -7.89 10.70 -7.51
C ASP A 55 -8.38 10.88 -8.95
N GLU A 56 -7.63 10.37 -9.93
CA GLU A 56 -7.99 10.48 -11.35
C GLU A 56 -9.37 9.89 -11.64
N LEU A 57 -9.65 8.71 -11.10
CA LEU A 57 -10.89 7.97 -11.32
C LEU A 57 -11.97 8.27 -10.28
N GLN A 58 -11.69 9.13 -9.30
CA GLN A 58 -12.60 9.49 -8.20
C GLN A 58 -13.12 8.27 -7.44
N LEU A 59 -12.22 7.31 -7.19
CA LEU A 59 -12.52 6.08 -6.48
C LEU A 59 -12.21 6.18 -4.98
N PRO A 60 -13.03 5.56 -4.12
CA PRO A 60 -12.69 5.44 -2.71
C PRO A 60 -11.51 4.47 -2.51
N VAL A 61 -10.75 4.70 -1.46
CA VAL A 61 -9.67 3.82 -1.00
C VAL A 61 -10.12 3.10 0.25
N CYS A 62 -10.07 1.76 0.24
CA CYS A 62 -10.37 0.92 1.40
C CYS A 62 -9.06 0.47 2.04
N PRO A 63 -8.64 1.05 3.19
CA PRO A 63 -7.43 0.64 3.86
C PRO A 63 -7.56 -0.77 4.45
N LEU A 64 -6.49 -1.55 4.36
CA LEU A 64 -6.39 -2.89 4.93
C LEU A 64 -5.14 -2.99 5.80
N THR A 65 -5.29 -3.49 7.02
CA THR A 65 -4.15 -3.79 7.91
C THR A 65 -3.94 -5.29 8.00
N ILE A 66 -2.71 -5.73 7.75
CA ILE A 66 -2.30 -7.14 7.87
C ILE A 66 -1.30 -7.26 9.02
N ASN A 67 -1.75 -7.84 10.14
CA ASN A 67 -0.88 -8.17 11.27
C ASN A 67 -0.35 -9.60 11.13
N GLY A 68 0.91 -9.83 11.51
CA GLY A 68 1.56 -11.13 11.53
C GLY A 68 2.34 -11.49 10.25
N SER A 69 2.19 -10.74 9.16
CA SER A 69 2.87 -11.02 7.90
C SER A 69 4.39 -10.93 8.01
N PHE A 70 4.92 -9.99 8.78
CA PHE A 70 6.33 -9.85 9.07
C PHE A 70 6.90 -11.08 9.81
N ASN A 71 6.17 -11.60 10.78
CA ASN A 71 6.57 -12.78 11.55
C ASN A 71 6.60 -14.05 10.70
N ILE A 72 5.75 -14.12 9.65
CA ILE A 72 5.74 -15.26 8.71
C ILE A 72 6.92 -15.18 7.74
N MET A 73 7.16 -14.03 7.14
CA MET A 73 8.16 -13.85 6.09
C MET A 73 8.80 -12.46 6.14
N PRO A 74 9.71 -12.22 7.09
CA PRO A 74 10.43 -10.95 7.19
C PRO A 74 11.26 -10.70 5.92
N ARG A 75 11.56 -9.43 5.64
CA ARG A 75 12.59 -9.10 4.65
C ARG A 75 13.96 -9.34 5.26
N MET A 76 14.76 -10.18 4.63
CA MET A 76 16.13 -10.47 5.07
C MET A 76 17.11 -10.07 3.98
N ARG A 77 18.32 -9.63 4.38
CA ARG A 77 19.43 -9.36 3.44
C ARG A 77 19.98 -10.64 2.86
N ASP A 78 20.14 -11.66 3.72
CA ASP A 78 20.71 -12.95 3.35
C ASP A 78 19.69 -14.06 3.63
N GLY A 79 19.13 -14.64 2.55
CA GLY A 79 18.25 -15.78 2.62
C GLY A 79 16.75 -15.49 2.64
N LYS A 80 15.97 -16.56 2.83
CA LYS A 80 14.51 -16.53 2.97
C LYS A 80 14.17 -17.39 4.17
N TRP A 81 13.45 -16.81 5.09
CA TRP A 81 12.89 -17.52 6.23
C TRP A 81 11.38 -17.46 6.18
N VAL A 82 10.73 -18.60 6.40
CA VAL A 82 9.27 -18.67 6.52
C VAL A 82 8.94 -19.45 7.78
N SER A 83 8.14 -18.85 8.65
CA SER A 83 7.66 -19.49 9.88
C SER A 83 6.14 -19.45 9.94
N TRP A 84 5.56 -20.37 10.70
CA TRP A 84 4.13 -20.30 10.97
C TRP A 84 3.83 -19.19 11.98
N HIS A 85 2.87 -18.32 11.67
CA HIS A 85 2.37 -17.29 12.57
C HIS A 85 0.92 -16.96 12.21
N PRO A 86 0.05 -16.66 13.20
CA PRO A 86 -1.31 -16.21 12.91
C PRO A 86 -1.33 -14.92 12.10
N LEU A 87 -2.20 -14.88 11.06
CA LEU A 87 -2.48 -13.66 10.31
C LEU A 87 -3.82 -13.08 10.75
N ARG A 88 -3.86 -11.76 10.91
CA ARG A 88 -5.11 -11.01 11.09
C ARG A 88 -5.21 -9.95 10.00
N LEU A 89 -6.29 -10.00 9.22
CA LEU A 89 -6.67 -8.96 8.27
C LEU A 89 -7.78 -8.10 8.89
N THR A 90 -7.53 -6.80 8.98
CA THR A 90 -8.53 -5.81 9.35
C THR A 90 -8.90 -4.99 8.12
N ILE A 91 -10.19 -4.96 7.79
CA ILE A 91 -10.75 -4.14 6.73
C ILE A 91 -11.33 -2.90 7.39
N HIS A 92 -10.84 -1.73 6.99
CA HIS A 92 -11.29 -0.45 7.55
C HIS A 92 -12.36 0.20 6.66
N GLU A 93 -13.01 1.23 7.19
CA GLU A 93 -13.98 2.01 6.42
C GLU A 93 -13.34 2.66 5.20
N PRO A 94 -14.01 2.61 4.04
CA PRO A 94 -13.51 3.25 2.83
C PRO A 94 -13.38 4.77 3.02
N ILE A 95 -12.31 5.34 2.49
CA ILE A 95 -12.04 6.78 2.46
C ILE A 95 -12.50 7.32 1.12
N ALA A 96 -13.53 8.17 1.13
CA ALA A 96 -14.03 8.81 -0.06
C ALA A 96 -13.11 9.96 -0.51
N PRO A 97 -13.02 10.25 -1.82
CA PRO A 97 -12.39 11.46 -2.32
C PRO A 97 -13.08 12.72 -1.76
N ILE A 98 -12.29 13.76 -1.48
CA ILE A 98 -12.79 15.09 -1.01
C ILE A 98 -12.80 16.14 -2.13
N GLY A 99 -12.32 15.77 -3.31
CA GLY A 99 -12.19 16.65 -4.46
C GLY A 99 -11.29 16.02 -5.50
N LYS A 100 -10.52 16.82 -6.23
CA LYS A 100 -9.58 16.36 -7.24
C LYS A 100 -8.24 17.12 -7.15
N GLY A 101 -7.16 16.42 -7.45
CA GLY A 101 -5.81 16.97 -7.49
C GLY A 101 -5.04 16.73 -6.17
N ARG A 102 -3.98 17.54 -5.98
CA ARG A 102 -2.98 17.29 -4.94
C ARG A 102 -3.56 17.15 -3.54
N GLU A 103 -4.49 18.02 -3.16
CA GLU A 103 -5.11 18.00 -1.83
C GLU A 103 -5.85 16.67 -1.58
N ASN A 104 -6.59 16.19 -2.57
CA ASN A 104 -7.27 14.90 -2.48
C ASN A 104 -6.29 13.73 -2.42
N ILE A 105 -5.22 13.76 -3.23
CA ILE A 105 -4.17 12.72 -3.21
C ILE A 105 -3.52 12.66 -1.83
N ASP A 106 -3.16 13.79 -1.26
CA ASP A 106 -2.57 13.89 0.07
C ASP A 106 -3.56 13.39 1.14
N HIS A 107 -4.82 13.81 1.07
CA HIS A 107 -5.88 13.34 1.97
C HIS A 107 -6.03 11.81 1.93
N LEU A 108 -6.16 11.21 0.74
CA LEU A 108 -6.32 9.76 0.59
C LEU A 108 -5.09 9.02 1.11
N CYS A 109 -3.89 9.51 0.80
CA CYS A 109 -2.63 8.90 1.22
C CYS A 109 -2.45 8.96 2.74
N ASP A 110 -2.50 10.16 3.32
CA ASP A 110 -2.23 10.38 4.74
C ASP A 110 -3.27 9.72 5.63
N LYS A 111 -4.56 9.82 5.26
CA LYS A 111 -5.62 9.17 6.01
C LYS A 111 -5.52 7.65 5.95
N SER A 112 -5.22 7.08 4.77
CA SER A 112 -4.97 5.64 4.64
C SER A 112 -3.78 5.20 5.48
N TYR A 113 -2.69 5.97 5.47
CA TYR A 113 -1.51 5.69 6.28
C TYR A 113 -1.84 5.61 7.77
N HIS A 114 -2.52 6.63 8.32
CA HIS A 114 -2.88 6.68 9.74
C HIS A 114 -3.86 5.56 10.12
N VAL A 115 -4.83 5.26 9.26
CA VAL A 115 -5.80 4.19 9.51
C VAL A 115 -5.12 2.83 9.52
N VAL A 116 -4.23 2.53 8.58
CA VAL A 116 -3.46 1.27 8.55
C VAL A 116 -2.56 1.18 9.77
N MET A 117 -1.85 2.27 10.13
CA MET A 117 -0.99 2.35 11.30
C MET A 117 -1.76 2.04 12.60
N SER A 118 -2.96 2.62 12.75
CA SER A 118 -3.79 2.39 13.94
C SER A 118 -4.30 0.95 14.09
N GLY A 119 -4.33 0.19 13.00
CA GLY A 119 -4.72 -1.22 13.00
C GLY A 119 -3.58 -2.19 13.29
N LEU A 120 -2.33 -1.72 13.29
CA LEU A 120 -1.18 -2.54 13.65
C LEU A 120 -1.16 -2.82 15.16
N VAL A 121 -0.53 -3.93 15.54
CA VAL A 121 -0.24 -4.20 16.96
C VAL A 121 0.77 -3.16 17.48
N ASP A 122 0.69 -2.84 18.78
CA ASP A 122 1.45 -1.75 19.42
C ASP A 122 2.95 -1.83 19.16
N GLU A 123 3.51 -3.04 19.09
CA GLU A 123 4.92 -3.31 18.80
C GLU A 123 5.39 -2.66 17.48
N TYR A 124 4.51 -2.56 16.48
CA TYR A 124 4.85 -2.05 15.15
C TYR A 124 4.28 -0.66 14.85
N GLN A 125 3.73 0.02 15.85
CA GLN A 125 3.25 1.39 15.71
C GLN A 125 4.35 2.44 15.98
N GLY A 126 4.14 3.65 15.48
CA GLY A 126 4.87 4.86 15.87
C GLY A 126 6.25 5.07 15.24
N PHE A 127 6.80 4.08 14.55
CA PHE A 127 8.06 4.21 13.82
C PHE A 127 7.82 4.02 12.31
N VAL A 128 8.53 4.80 11.50
CA VAL A 128 8.49 4.70 10.04
C VAL A 128 9.83 4.15 9.57
N GLU A 129 9.80 2.95 8.97
CA GLU A 129 11.01 2.38 8.38
C GLU A 129 11.38 3.12 7.10
N ASN A 130 12.62 3.60 7.02
CA ASN A 130 13.14 4.15 5.78
C ASN A 130 13.65 2.99 4.90
N PRO A 131 13.06 2.76 3.71
CA PRO A 131 13.45 1.64 2.85
C PRO A 131 14.86 1.77 2.26
N ASP A 132 15.48 2.94 2.35
CA ASP A 132 16.83 3.23 1.82
C ASP A 132 17.93 3.03 2.88
N GLN A 133 17.60 2.66 4.09
CA GLN A 133 18.51 2.25 5.16
C GLN A 133 18.49 0.73 5.30
#